data_05ac140d07433d67e73f27d659cbaa4d
#
_entry.id   05ac140d07433d67e73f27d659cbaa4d
#
_cell.length_a   1.000
_cell.length_b   1.000
_cell.length_c   1.000
_cell.angle_alpha   90.00
_cell.angle_beta   90.00
_cell.angle_gamma   90.00
#
_symmetry.space_group_name_H-M   'P 1'
#
loop_
_entity.id
_entity.type
_entity.pdbx_description
1 polymer ?
#
loop_
_entity_poly.entity_id
_entity_poly.type
_entity_poly.pdbx_seq_one_letter_code
_entity_poly.pdbx_strand_id
1 'polypeptide(L)'
;MSVSRVSAGAVAITAAAVVGLSGAAPAVAGEQWGINGTFATSSNGEWARINDRYENQPSTRSTWTISTQCISPTECSGTVNSDAGWNAPIYTTNGLWYVKRVVPNWRFCADGTPVEGMQIYKIYPVGFDGHVDLASTEYTGEDVTTGPSGSCGRNQWPAVRMPFYMRPA
;
A
#
# COMPACT_ATOMS: atom_id res chain seq x y z
N MET A 1 69.65 36.22 58.53
CA MET A 1 69.82 35.14 57.52
C MET A 1 68.53 34.39 57.44
N SER A 2 67.70 34.71 56.50
CA SER A 2 66.36 34.18 56.37
C SER A 2 66.25 33.37 55.07
N VAL A 3 65.91 32.09 55.24
CA VAL A 3 65.75 31.20 54.09
C VAL A 3 64.23 31.08 53.78
N SER A 4 63.85 31.62 52.66
CA SER A 4 62.47 31.50 52.16
C SER A 4 62.26 30.16 51.50
N ARG A 5 61.25 29.43 51.92
CA ARG A 5 60.81 28.20 51.26
C ARG A 5 59.74 28.56 50.19
N VAL A 6 59.97 28.15 48.97
CA VAL A 6 59.03 28.24 47.85
C VAL A 6 58.21 26.95 47.86
N SER A 7 56.90 27.07 48.01
CA SER A 7 55.94 25.94 47.88
C SER A 7 55.48 25.85 46.46
N ALA A 8 55.72 24.73 45.82
CA ALA A 8 55.20 24.41 44.50
C ALA A 8 53.78 23.84 44.61
N GLY A 9 52.80 24.60 44.11
CA GLY A 9 51.44 24.14 44.01
C GLY A 9 51.21 23.27 42.75
N ALA A 10 50.83 22.04 42.97
CA ALA A 10 50.42 21.15 41.88
C ALA A 10 48.98 21.47 41.41
N VAL A 11 48.83 21.89 40.17
CA VAL A 11 47.54 22.06 39.52
C VAL A 11 47.12 20.72 38.91
N ALA A 12 46.10 20.09 39.45
CA ALA A 12 45.48 18.92 38.89
C ALA A 12 44.46 19.33 37.80
N ILE A 13 44.77 19.02 36.55
CA ILE A 13 43.85 19.22 35.42
C ILE A 13 42.99 17.96 35.29
N THR A 14 41.73 18.01 35.72
CA THR A 14 40.73 17.00 35.46
C THR A 14 40.18 17.16 34.07
N ALA A 15 40.57 16.28 33.16
CA ALA A 15 39.98 16.19 31.84
C ALA A 15 38.62 15.45 31.92
N ALA A 16 37.52 16.20 31.80
CA ALA A 16 36.19 15.62 31.65
C ALA A 16 36.03 15.08 30.23
N ALA A 17 36.04 13.74 30.08
CA ALA A 17 35.69 13.08 28.83
C ALA A 17 34.15 13.15 28.63
N VAL A 18 33.71 14.02 27.74
CA VAL A 18 32.32 14.06 27.28
C VAL A 18 32.17 12.89 26.29
N VAL A 19 31.61 11.77 26.75
CA VAL A 19 31.16 10.68 25.90
C VAL A 19 29.88 11.17 25.17
N GLY A 20 30.04 11.69 23.99
CA GLY A 20 28.92 11.99 23.08
C GLY A 20 28.24 10.68 22.67
N LEU A 21 27.10 10.36 23.28
CA LEU A 21 26.16 9.40 22.74
C LEU A 21 25.61 9.97 21.42
N SER A 22 26.31 9.70 20.32
CA SER A 22 25.72 9.85 18.98
C SER A 22 24.60 8.82 18.88
N GLY A 23 23.36 9.24 19.19
CA GLY A 23 22.18 8.48 18.88
C GLY A 23 22.17 8.28 17.37
N ALA A 24 22.45 7.06 16.91
CA ALA A 24 22.20 6.68 15.54
C ALA A 24 20.69 6.89 15.32
N ALA A 25 20.33 7.80 14.42
CA ALA A 25 18.95 7.92 13.96
C ALA A 25 18.51 6.54 13.46
N PRO A 26 17.32 6.05 13.83
CA PRO A 26 16.83 4.80 13.30
C PRO A 26 16.86 4.94 11.77
N ALA A 27 17.56 4.04 11.10
CA ALA A 27 17.53 3.96 9.64
C ALA A 27 16.07 3.74 9.25
N VAL A 28 15.46 4.73 8.57
CA VAL A 28 14.12 4.62 7.97
C VAL A 28 14.27 3.75 6.72
N ALA A 29 14.41 2.45 6.94
CA ALA A 29 14.69 1.47 5.89
C ALA A 29 13.44 1.03 5.12
N GLY A 30 12.30 1.73 5.25
CA GLY A 30 11.03 1.27 4.71
C GLY A 30 10.39 2.13 3.61
N GLU A 31 10.82 3.37 3.44
CA GLU A 31 10.13 4.29 2.51
C GLU A 31 10.34 3.98 1.03
N GLN A 32 11.46 3.38 0.67
CA GLN A 32 11.80 3.14 -0.74
C GLN A 32 11.03 1.97 -1.38
N TRP A 33 10.41 1.08 -0.60
CA TRP A 33 9.70 -0.09 -1.12
C TRP A 33 8.17 0.03 -1.01
N GLY A 34 7.71 0.96 -0.20
CA GLY A 34 6.30 1.19 0.06
C GLY A 34 5.61 2.02 -1.02
N ILE A 35 4.28 1.94 -1.06
CA ILE A 35 3.44 2.86 -1.82
C ILE A 35 2.90 3.90 -0.85
N ASN A 36 3.33 5.16 -1.01
CA ASN A 36 2.92 6.26 -0.14
C ASN A 36 2.54 7.48 -0.98
N GLY A 37 1.42 8.13 -0.62
CA GLY A 37 0.96 9.34 -1.29
C GLY A 37 -0.47 9.25 -1.80
N THR A 38 -0.80 10.17 -2.71
CA THR A 38 -2.13 10.29 -3.33
C THR A 38 -2.06 9.88 -4.79
N PHE A 39 -2.99 9.02 -5.21
CA PHE A 39 -3.00 8.41 -6.52
C PHE A 39 -4.37 8.52 -7.19
N ALA A 40 -4.37 8.86 -8.47
CA ALA A 40 -5.53 8.73 -9.33
C ALA A 40 -5.64 7.27 -9.81
N THR A 41 -6.80 6.66 -9.62
CA THR A 41 -7.05 5.25 -9.95
C THR A 41 -8.19 5.10 -10.94
N SER A 42 -8.14 4.04 -11.75
CA SER A 42 -9.22 3.68 -12.67
C SER A 42 -9.31 2.17 -12.86
N SER A 43 -10.57 1.65 -12.89
CA SER A 43 -10.87 0.32 -13.40
C SER A 43 -11.63 0.47 -14.71
N ASN A 44 -11.11 -0.09 -15.80
CA ASN A 44 -11.66 0.10 -17.14
C ASN A 44 -12.73 -0.95 -17.45
N GLY A 45 -13.99 -0.54 -17.39
CA GLY A 45 -15.14 -1.40 -17.66
C GLY A 45 -15.34 -1.77 -19.11
N GLU A 46 -14.79 -1.00 -20.07
CA GLU A 46 -14.87 -1.33 -21.49
C GLU A 46 -14.12 -2.63 -21.84
N TRP A 47 -13.11 -2.95 -21.03
CA TRP A 47 -12.33 -4.19 -21.13
C TRP A 47 -12.68 -5.19 -20.03
N ALA A 48 -13.85 -5.04 -19.43
CA ALA A 48 -14.30 -5.97 -18.42
C ALA A 48 -14.55 -7.36 -18.98
N ARG A 49 -14.31 -8.35 -18.13
CA ARG A 49 -14.65 -9.76 -18.39
C ARG A 49 -15.52 -10.29 -17.28
N ILE A 50 -16.56 -11.03 -17.67
CA ILE A 50 -17.36 -11.82 -16.74
C ILE A 50 -17.14 -13.29 -17.11
N ASN A 51 -16.53 -14.06 -16.19
CA ASN A 51 -16.15 -15.46 -16.42
C ASN A 51 -15.38 -15.61 -17.75
N ASP A 52 -14.35 -14.76 -17.93
CA ASP A 52 -13.43 -14.72 -19.08
C ASP A 52 -14.07 -14.34 -20.44
N ARG A 53 -15.34 -13.92 -20.47
CA ARG A 53 -15.99 -13.33 -21.65
C ARG A 53 -16.01 -11.83 -21.53
N TYR A 54 -15.66 -11.13 -22.62
CA TYR A 54 -15.77 -9.67 -22.67
C TYR A 54 -17.24 -9.24 -22.54
N GLU A 55 -17.50 -8.44 -21.52
CA GLU A 55 -18.82 -7.88 -21.23
C GLU A 55 -18.63 -6.51 -20.58
N ASN A 56 -18.99 -5.45 -21.28
CA ASN A 56 -18.80 -4.08 -20.82
C ASN A 56 -19.47 -3.87 -19.46
N GLN A 57 -18.74 -3.22 -18.57
CA GLN A 57 -19.18 -2.77 -17.25
C GLN A 57 -18.95 -1.26 -17.13
N PRO A 58 -19.60 -0.57 -16.20
CA PRO A 58 -19.24 0.81 -15.89
C PRO A 58 -17.78 0.91 -15.42
N SER A 59 -17.02 1.82 -16.07
CA SER A 59 -15.68 2.16 -15.59
C SER A 59 -15.76 2.95 -14.29
N THR A 60 -14.83 2.70 -13.38
CA THR A 60 -14.73 3.44 -12.11
C THR A 60 -13.46 4.29 -12.07
N ARG A 61 -13.55 5.44 -11.42
CA ARG A 61 -12.40 6.31 -11.12
C ARG A 61 -12.50 6.78 -9.68
N SER A 62 -11.37 6.87 -9.01
CA SER A 62 -11.28 7.39 -7.65
C SER A 62 -9.87 7.88 -7.35
N THR A 63 -9.76 8.64 -6.27
CA THR A 63 -8.47 9.05 -5.70
C THR A 63 -8.22 8.24 -4.46
N TRP A 64 -7.04 7.61 -4.39
CA TRP A 64 -6.61 6.85 -3.22
C TRP A 64 -5.49 7.58 -2.49
N THR A 65 -5.62 7.72 -1.18
CA THR A 65 -4.52 8.09 -0.30
C THR A 65 -4.00 6.82 0.35
N ILE A 66 -2.74 6.49 0.09
CA ILE A 66 -2.10 5.25 0.51
C ILE A 66 -0.99 5.56 1.50
N SER A 67 -0.93 4.78 2.56
CA SER A 67 0.18 4.80 3.53
C SER A 67 0.58 3.38 3.85
N THR A 68 1.85 3.04 3.60
CA THR A 68 2.40 1.70 3.83
C THR A 68 3.71 1.78 4.61
N GLN A 69 4.02 0.68 5.29
CA GLN A 69 5.30 0.42 5.95
C GLN A 69 5.82 -0.93 5.48
N CYS A 70 7.13 -1.01 5.23
CA CYS A 70 7.78 -2.24 4.78
C CYS A 70 8.87 -2.65 5.77
N ILE A 71 8.91 -3.93 6.10
CA ILE A 71 10.02 -4.54 6.86
C ILE A 71 11.04 -5.19 5.90
N SER A 72 10.64 -5.45 4.66
CA SER A 72 11.49 -5.91 3.57
C SER A 72 10.88 -5.49 2.21
N PRO A 73 11.60 -5.63 1.07
CA PRO A 73 11.05 -5.35 -0.26
C PRO A 73 9.79 -6.15 -0.62
N THR A 74 9.60 -7.30 0.02
CA THR A 74 8.50 -8.23 -0.24
C THR A 74 7.48 -8.30 0.88
N GLU A 75 7.69 -7.58 1.97
CA GLU A 75 6.83 -7.60 3.15
C GLU A 75 6.45 -6.19 3.56
N CYS A 76 5.36 -5.72 2.99
CA CYS A 76 4.79 -4.40 3.23
C CYS A 76 3.32 -4.54 3.61
N SER A 77 2.86 -3.61 4.46
CA SER A 77 1.44 -3.50 4.81
C SER A 77 1.06 -2.05 5.07
N GLY A 78 -0.23 -1.74 5.00
CA GLY A 78 -0.72 -0.38 5.22
C GLY A 78 -2.21 -0.26 4.98
N THR A 79 -2.65 0.96 4.65
CA THR A 79 -4.05 1.30 4.40
C THR A 79 -4.21 2.14 3.15
N VAL A 80 -5.34 1.92 2.49
CA VAL A 80 -5.87 2.76 1.41
C VAL A 80 -7.11 3.47 1.94
N ASN A 81 -7.19 4.78 1.71
CA ASN A 81 -8.39 5.58 1.89
C ASN A 81 -8.82 6.12 0.52
N SER A 82 -10.04 5.82 0.10
CA SER A 82 -10.60 6.25 -1.17
C SER A 82 -11.59 7.39 -0.99
N ASP A 83 -11.59 8.36 -1.91
CA ASP A 83 -12.60 9.43 -2.00
C ASP A 83 -14.01 8.88 -2.31
N ALA A 84 -14.11 7.62 -2.75
CA ALA A 84 -15.37 6.90 -2.88
C ALA A 84 -15.97 6.43 -1.53
N GLY A 85 -15.42 6.89 -0.38
CA GLY A 85 -15.98 6.68 0.96
C GLY A 85 -15.69 5.31 1.58
N TRP A 86 -14.62 4.63 1.18
CA TRP A 86 -14.20 3.37 1.78
C TRP A 86 -12.71 3.38 2.14
N ASN A 87 -12.35 2.52 3.06
CA ASN A 87 -10.96 2.20 3.39
C ASN A 87 -10.73 0.68 3.36
N ALA A 88 -9.48 0.27 3.14
CA ALA A 88 -9.11 -1.13 3.09
C ALA A 88 -7.63 -1.33 3.43
N PRO A 89 -7.24 -2.52 3.92
CA PRO A 89 -5.84 -2.87 4.02
C PRO A 89 -5.21 -3.01 2.62
N ILE A 90 -3.95 -2.59 2.52
CA ILE A 90 -3.05 -2.88 1.40
C ILE A 90 -1.85 -3.66 1.92
N TYR A 91 -1.43 -4.68 1.21
CA TYR A 91 -0.31 -5.52 1.62
C TYR A 91 0.34 -6.21 0.42
N THR A 92 1.58 -6.65 0.61
CA THR A 92 2.30 -7.43 -0.41
C THR A 92 2.20 -8.94 -0.16
N THR A 93 2.09 -9.69 -1.23
CA THR A 93 2.21 -11.16 -1.24
C THR A 93 2.81 -11.59 -2.58
N ASN A 94 3.86 -12.41 -2.54
CA ASN A 94 4.55 -12.90 -3.73
C ASN A 94 4.98 -11.78 -4.71
N GLY A 95 5.48 -10.65 -4.17
CA GLY A 95 5.94 -9.52 -4.96
C GLY A 95 4.85 -8.66 -5.60
N LEU A 96 3.60 -8.90 -5.26
CA LEU A 96 2.45 -8.15 -5.75
C LEU A 96 1.75 -7.44 -4.60
N TRP A 97 1.13 -6.30 -4.89
CA TRP A 97 0.30 -5.58 -3.95
C TRP A 97 -1.15 -6.02 -4.06
N TYR A 98 -1.81 -6.15 -2.92
CA TYR A 98 -3.21 -6.51 -2.81
C TYR A 98 -3.96 -5.48 -1.98
N VAL A 99 -5.12 -5.04 -2.49
CA VAL A 99 -6.14 -4.31 -1.71
C VAL A 99 -7.39 -5.17 -1.72
N LYS A 100 -7.92 -5.50 -0.54
CA LYS A 100 -9.07 -6.40 -0.42
C LYS A 100 -10.15 -5.74 0.41
N ARG A 101 -11.37 -5.67 -0.14
CA ARG A 101 -12.52 -5.09 0.56
C ARG A 101 -13.83 -5.78 0.24
N VAL A 102 -14.81 -5.62 1.11
CA VAL A 102 -16.20 -5.97 0.85
C VAL A 102 -16.89 -4.78 0.18
N VAL A 103 -17.62 -5.04 -0.90
CA VAL A 103 -18.50 -4.07 -1.57
C VAL A 103 -19.93 -4.38 -1.16
N PRO A 104 -20.55 -3.58 -0.29
CA PRO A 104 -21.93 -3.81 0.12
C PRO A 104 -22.88 -3.59 -1.06
N ASN A 105 -23.97 -4.37 -1.10
CA ASN A 105 -25.02 -4.26 -2.14
C ASN A 105 -24.45 -4.30 -3.58
N TRP A 106 -23.39 -5.07 -3.79
CA TRP A 106 -22.72 -5.17 -5.10
C TRP A 106 -23.68 -5.66 -6.20
N ARG A 107 -24.56 -6.58 -5.89
CA ARG A 107 -25.63 -7.08 -6.77
C ARG A 107 -26.88 -7.38 -5.98
N PHE A 108 -27.97 -7.64 -6.70
CA PHE A 108 -29.25 -8.04 -6.10
C PHE A 108 -29.70 -9.38 -6.68
N CYS A 109 -30.29 -10.22 -5.84
CA CYS A 109 -31.02 -11.41 -6.27
C CYS A 109 -32.31 -11.03 -7.01
N ALA A 110 -32.94 -12.00 -7.67
CA ALA A 110 -34.20 -11.79 -8.37
C ALA A 110 -35.34 -11.33 -7.43
N ASP A 111 -35.27 -11.67 -6.15
CA ASP A 111 -36.21 -11.28 -5.10
C ASP A 111 -35.87 -9.92 -4.46
N GLY A 112 -34.84 -9.23 -4.95
CA GLY A 112 -34.38 -7.95 -4.43
C GLY A 112 -33.44 -8.05 -3.23
N THR A 113 -33.09 -9.24 -2.76
CA THR A 113 -32.13 -9.42 -1.67
C THR A 113 -30.73 -8.92 -2.10
N PRO A 114 -30.09 -8.01 -1.34
CA PRO A 114 -28.76 -7.51 -1.65
C PRO A 114 -27.69 -8.58 -1.40
N VAL A 115 -26.68 -8.60 -2.27
CA VAL A 115 -25.51 -9.48 -2.17
C VAL A 115 -24.25 -8.63 -2.16
N GLU A 116 -23.38 -8.90 -1.20
CA GLU A 116 -22.06 -8.27 -1.14
C GLU A 116 -21.10 -8.86 -2.16
N GLY A 117 -20.11 -8.08 -2.57
CA GLY A 117 -19.00 -8.53 -3.40
C GLY A 117 -17.69 -8.50 -2.64
N MET A 118 -16.84 -9.51 -2.83
CA MET A 118 -15.45 -9.45 -2.41
C MET A 118 -14.64 -8.86 -3.57
N GLN A 119 -14.18 -7.62 -3.42
CA GLN A 119 -13.33 -6.93 -4.39
C GLN A 119 -11.86 -7.06 -4.00
N ILE A 120 -11.05 -7.47 -4.96
CA ILE A 120 -9.60 -7.64 -4.81
C ILE A 120 -8.91 -6.89 -5.94
N TYR A 121 -8.13 -5.90 -5.60
CA TYR A 121 -7.15 -5.30 -6.50
C TYR A 121 -5.83 -6.04 -6.35
N LYS A 122 -5.26 -6.44 -7.47
CA LYS A 122 -3.95 -7.07 -7.57
C LYS A 122 -3.09 -6.23 -8.48
N ILE A 123 -2.11 -5.53 -7.94
CA ILE A 123 -1.37 -4.48 -8.63
C ILE A 123 0.14 -4.65 -8.52
N TYR A 124 0.86 -4.13 -9.51
CA TYR A 124 2.32 -4.13 -9.58
C TYR A 124 2.81 -2.86 -10.29
N PRO A 125 4.03 -2.39 -10.00
CA PRO A 125 4.61 -1.24 -10.68
C PRO A 125 4.90 -1.55 -12.14
N VAL A 126 4.65 -0.58 -13.03
CA VAL A 126 4.77 -0.75 -14.48
C VAL A 126 5.55 0.41 -15.10
N GLY A 127 6.51 0.09 -15.97
CA GLY A 127 7.23 1.06 -16.79
C GLY A 127 6.42 1.50 -18.01
N PHE A 128 6.94 2.51 -18.71
CA PHE A 128 6.30 3.06 -19.92
C PHE A 128 6.18 2.04 -21.07
N ASP A 129 6.99 0.99 -21.04
CA ASP A 129 6.99 -0.11 -22.01
C ASP A 129 6.00 -1.24 -21.66
N GLY A 130 5.27 -1.09 -20.55
CA GLY A 130 4.29 -2.07 -20.07
C GLY A 130 4.88 -3.24 -19.28
N HIS A 131 6.20 -3.27 -19.07
CA HIS A 131 6.85 -4.29 -18.25
C HIS A 131 6.91 -3.87 -16.77
N VAL A 132 7.11 -4.85 -15.89
CA VAL A 132 7.33 -4.59 -14.46
C VAL A 132 8.59 -3.77 -14.29
N ASP A 133 8.45 -2.60 -13.65
CA ASP A 133 9.54 -1.70 -13.30
C ASP A 133 9.41 -1.27 -11.83
N LEU A 134 10.28 -1.80 -10.98
CA LEU A 134 10.26 -1.52 -9.54
C LEU A 134 10.61 -0.07 -9.19
N ALA A 135 11.19 0.70 -10.12
CA ALA A 135 11.46 2.13 -9.94
C ALA A 135 10.28 3.02 -10.37
N SER A 136 9.25 2.45 -11.00
CA SER A 136 8.08 3.19 -11.45
C SER A 136 7.20 3.61 -10.27
N THR A 137 6.59 4.79 -10.41
CA THR A 137 5.52 5.29 -9.53
C THR A 137 4.13 5.05 -10.11
N GLU A 138 4.04 4.43 -11.27
CA GLU A 138 2.79 4.01 -11.91
C GLU A 138 2.57 2.52 -11.70
N TYR A 139 1.31 2.14 -11.54
CA TYR A 139 0.93 0.75 -11.24
C TYR A 139 -0.20 0.30 -12.14
N THR A 140 -0.15 -0.96 -12.53
CA THR A 140 -1.23 -1.61 -13.28
C THR A 140 -1.62 -2.93 -12.63
N GLY A 141 -2.70 -3.53 -13.11
CA GLY A 141 -3.14 -4.83 -12.61
C GLY A 141 -4.60 -5.11 -12.88
N GLU A 142 -5.24 -5.76 -11.93
CA GLU A 142 -6.61 -6.23 -12.04
C GLU A 142 -7.46 -5.79 -10.84
N ASP A 143 -8.69 -5.42 -11.13
CA ASP A 143 -9.81 -5.27 -10.20
C ASP A 143 -10.77 -6.44 -10.41
N VAL A 144 -10.88 -7.32 -9.43
CA VAL A 144 -11.74 -8.50 -9.51
C VAL A 144 -12.77 -8.47 -8.40
N THR A 145 -14.06 -8.51 -8.74
CA THR A 145 -15.13 -8.59 -7.76
C THR A 145 -15.95 -9.88 -7.96
N THR A 146 -16.14 -10.63 -6.89
CA THR A 146 -16.90 -11.89 -6.90
C THR A 146 -17.86 -11.92 -5.73
N GLY A 147 -19.08 -12.37 -5.93
CA GLY A 147 -20.05 -12.62 -4.85
C GLY A 147 -19.77 -13.92 -4.09
N PRO A 148 -20.33 -14.08 -2.88
CA PRO A 148 -20.16 -15.29 -2.09
C PRO A 148 -20.91 -16.47 -2.72
N SER A 149 -20.33 -17.65 -2.62
CA SER A 149 -20.98 -18.90 -3.06
C SER A 149 -22.27 -19.14 -2.28
N GLY A 150 -23.28 -19.65 -2.96
CA GLY A 150 -24.59 -19.98 -2.38
C GLY A 150 -25.60 -18.84 -2.37
N SER A 151 -25.17 -17.59 -2.56
CA SER A 151 -26.09 -16.45 -2.63
C SER A 151 -27.06 -16.55 -3.82
N CYS A 152 -28.31 -16.16 -3.63
CA CYS A 152 -29.39 -16.25 -4.61
C CYS A 152 -29.60 -17.69 -5.18
N GLY A 153 -29.27 -18.73 -4.39
CA GLY A 153 -29.35 -20.12 -4.84
C GLY A 153 -28.31 -20.51 -5.91
N ARG A 154 -27.27 -19.70 -6.10
CA ARG A 154 -26.20 -19.99 -7.07
C ARG A 154 -24.97 -20.60 -6.38
N ASN A 155 -24.46 -21.69 -6.92
CA ASN A 155 -23.25 -22.33 -6.40
C ASN A 155 -22.01 -21.46 -6.60
N GLN A 156 -21.97 -20.68 -7.68
CA GLN A 156 -20.87 -19.77 -8.00
C GLN A 156 -21.40 -18.50 -8.65
N TRP A 157 -20.94 -17.35 -8.15
CA TRP A 157 -21.20 -16.08 -8.75
C TRP A 157 -20.20 -15.77 -9.87
N PRO A 158 -20.63 -15.02 -10.89
CA PRO A 158 -19.70 -14.51 -11.89
C PRO A 158 -18.62 -13.65 -11.23
N ALA A 159 -17.38 -13.84 -11.63
CA ALA A 159 -16.30 -12.93 -11.33
C ALA A 159 -16.27 -11.82 -12.39
N VAL A 160 -16.42 -10.58 -11.96
CA VAL A 160 -16.22 -9.38 -12.80
C VAL A 160 -14.75 -8.99 -12.66
N ARG A 161 -14.02 -8.97 -13.75
CA ARG A 161 -12.60 -8.61 -13.83
C ARG A 161 -12.43 -7.42 -14.75
N MET A 162 -11.74 -6.38 -14.27
CA MET A 162 -11.43 -5.16 -15.03
C MET A 162 -9.93 -4.87 -14.98
N PRO A 163 -9.33 -4.37 -16.07
CA PRO A 163 -8.00 -3.79 -15.99
C PRO A 163 -7.99 -2.61 -15.02
N PHE A 164 -6.97 -2.57 -14.17
CA PHE A 164 -6.77 -1.51 -13.18
C PHE A 164 -5.49 -0.74 -13.49
N TYR A 165 -5.55 0.58 -13.27
CA TYR A 165 -4.41 1.47 -13.41
C TYR A 165 -4.41 2.53 -12.31
N MET A 166 -3.20 2.87 -11.83
CA MET A 166 -2.99 3.85 -10.77
C MET A 166 -1.71 4.65 -11.04
N ARG A 167 -1.79 5.97 -10.89
CA ARG A 167 -0.65 6.89 -11.02
C ARG A 167 -0.72 7.99 -9.97
N PRO A 168 0.39 8.67 -9.64
CA PRO A 168 0.37 9.86 -8.79
C PRO A 168 -0.67 10.88 -9.27
N ALA A 169 -1.41 11.49 -8.32
CA ALA A 169 -2.48 12.46 -8.59
C ALA A 169 -1.93 13.86 -8.82
#